data_68bfdc73df6ce6184b065dcdc8b7673c
#
_entry.id   68bfdc73df6ce6184b065dcdc8b7673c
#
_cell.length_a   1.000
_cell.length_b   1.000
_cell.length_c   1.000
_cell.angle_alpha   90.00
_cell.angle_beta   90.00
_cell.angle_gamma   90.00
#
_symmetry.space_group_name_H-M   'P 1'
#
loop_
_entity.id
_entity.type
_entity.pdbx_description
1 polymer ?
#
loop_
_entity_poly.entity_id
_entity_poly.type
_entity_poly.pdbx_seq_one_letter_code
_entity_poly.pdbx_strand_id
1 'polypeptide(L)'
;YEIMPSLVGSEMCIRDSIMTELAQMFELQQSATFFGSWGGLALALLGAGLAAVLSGIGSAKGTGMAGEAGAGLLCQDPGKFGKVMILQVIPGTQGLYGLVVWFFAIFRMGLLSGSLPELTIAQGFQYLAACLPMALGGLFSAIAQGRVAAGSINILAKKPDDWSKGMVLCITVEFYAILSLLASMLMIINISA
;
A
#
# COMPACT_ATOMS: atom_id res chain seq x y z
N TYR A 1 -32.43 -65.59 15.68
CA TYR A 1 -30.99 -65.31 15.58
C TYR A 1 -30.65 -64.36 14.39
N GLU A 2 -31.59 -63.48 13.96
CA GLU A 2 -31.34 -62.56 12.85
C GLU A 2 -31.31 -61.06 13.24
N ILE A 3 -31.28 -60.75 14.52
CA ILE A 3 -31.36 -59.34 14.99
C ILE A 3 -30.00 -58.70 15.21
N MET A 4 -28.92 -59.48 15.34
CA MET A 4 -27.57 -58.98 15.61
C MET A 4 -26.87 -58.25 14.45
N PRO A 5 -26.98 -58.61 13.16
CA PRO A 5 -26.29 -57.91 12.09
C PRO A 5 -26.79 -56.48 11.81
N SER A 6 -28.10 -56.23 12.05
CA SER A 6 -28.68 -54.89 11.77
C SER A 6 -28.35 -53.85 12.85
N LEU A 7 -28.19 -54.27 14.10
CA LEU A 7 -27.78 -53.41 15.22
C LEU A 7 -26.29 -52.98 15.08
N VAL A 8 -25.43 -53.93 14.72
CA VAL A 8 -23.99 -53.64 14.49
C VAL A 8 -23.80 -52.68 13.31
N GLY A 9 -24.59 -52.83 12.25
CA GLY A 9 -24.52 -51.92 11.09
C GLY A 9 -25.02 -50.51 11.43
N SER A 10 -26.05 -50.36 12.23
CA SER A 10 -26.56 -49.05 12.65
C SER A 10 -25.63 -48.32 13.63
N GLU A 11 -25.01 -49.05 14.58
CA GLU A 11 -24.03 -48.43 15.50
C GLU A 11 -22.74 -48.00 14.76
N MET A 12 -22.31 -48.75 13.76
CA MET A 12 -21.16 -48.38 12.93
C MET A 12 -21.44 -47.15 12.06
N CYS A 13 -22.62 -47.06 11.49
CA CYS A 13 -23.04 -45.90 10.70
C CYS A 13 -23.19 -44.62 11.54
N ILE A 14 -23.73 -44.73 12.77
CA ILE A 14 -23.84 -43.60 13.73
C ILE A 14 -22.42 -43.14 14.15
N ARG A 15 -21.52 -44.08 14.45
CA ARG A 15 -20.16 -43.77 14.84
C ARG A 15 -19.40 -43.04 13.72
N ASP A 16 -19.54 -43.51 12.49
CA ASP A 16 -18.86 -42.89 11.33
C ASP A 16 -19.44 -41.49 11.03
N SER A 17 -20.76 -41.29 11.23
CA SER A 17 -21.38 -39.97 11.11
C SER A 17 -20.87 -39.00 12.19
N ILE A 18 -20.81 -39.43 13.45
CA ILE A 18 -20.28 -38.62 14.56
C ILE A 18 -18.80 -38.29 14.34
N MET A 19 -17.97 -39.25 13.88
CA MET A 19 -16.57 -39.02 13.60
C MET A 19 -16.37 -38.02 12.46
N THR A 20 -17.24 -38.04 11.45
CA THR A 20 -17.20 -37.08 10.33
C THR A 20 -17.58 -35.69 10.80
N GLU A 21 -18.63 -35.56 11.62
CA GLU A 21 -19.02 -34.25 12.20
C GLU A 21 -17.93 -33.68 13.12
N LEU A 22 -17.32 -34.50 13.97
CA LEU A 22 -16.20 -34.08 14.81
C LEU A 22 -14.99 -33.66 14.00
N ALA A 23 -14.66 -34.36 12.93
CA ALA A 23 -13.57 -33.98 12.02
C ALA A 23 -13.85 -32.62 11.35
N GLN A 24 -15.07 -32.39 10.86
CA GLN A 24 -15.48 -31.11 10.28
C GLN A 24 -15.42 -29.97 11.30
N MET A 25 -15.91 -30.21 12.53
CA MET A 25 -15.82 -29.21 13.62
C MET A 25 -14.36 -28.89 13.95
N PHE A 26 -13.48 -29.90 13.97
CA PHE A 26 -12.05 -29.70 14.24
C PHE A 26 -11.37 -28.88 13.13
N GLU A 27 -11.67 -29.16 11.84
CA GLU A 27 -11.16 -28.39 10.71
C GLU A 27 -11.68 -26.95 10.73
N LEU A 28 -12.95 -26.71 11.05
CA LEU A 28 -13.53 -25.38 11.22
C LEU A 28 -12.87 -24.62 12.36
N GLN A 29 -12.62 -25.26 13.50
CA GLN A 29 -11.94 -24.67 14.63
C GLN A 29 -10.49 -24.35 14.32
N GLN A 30 -9.80 -25.20 13.58
CA GLN A 30 -8.40 -24.97 13.14
C GLN A 30 -8.32 -23.80 12.15
N SER A 31 -9.25 -23.70 11.22
CA SER A 31 -9.33 -22.55 10.30
C SER A 31 -9.69 -21.25 11.04
N ALA A 32 -10.60 -21.30 12.01
CA ALA A 32 -10.96 -20.15 12.83
C ALA A 32 -9.79 -19.66 13.68
N THR A 33 -8.97 -20.56 14.24
CA THR A 33 -7.75 -20.21 14.98
C THR A 33 -6.67 -19.66 14.06
N PHE A 34 -6.50 -20.20 12.84
CA PHE A 34 -5.57 -19.68 11.85
C PHE A 34 -5.94 -18.25 11.45
N PHE A 35 -7.18 -17.97 11.10
CA PHE A 35 -7.66 -16.62 10.81
C PHE A 35 -7.59 -15.70 12.04
N GLY A 36 -7.81 -16.22 13.24
CA GLY A 36 -7.71 -15.48 14.49
C GLY A 36 -6.27 -15.04 14.80
N SER A 37 -5.28 -15.91 14.56
CA SER A 37 -3.88 -15.63 14.88
C SER A 37 -3.15 -14.85 13.77
N TRP A 38 -3.44 -15.12 12.49
CA TRP A 38 -2.71 -14.53 11.37
C TRP A 38 -3.49 -13.46 10.61
N GLY A 39 -4.84 -13.45 10.71
CA GLY A 39 -5.70 -12.56 9.95
C GLY A 39 -5.42 -11.08 10.23
N GLY A 40 -5.22 -10.71 11.49
CA GLY A 40 -4.90 -9.33 11.88
C GLY A 40 -3.57 -8.86 11.29
N LEU A 41 -2.54 -9.68 11.43
CA LEU A 41 -1.21 -9.38 10.89
C LEU A 41 -1.23 -9.29 9.36
N ALA A 42 -1.91 -10.22 8.68
CA ALA A 42 -2.02 -10.20 7.22
C ALA A 42 -2.71 -8.94 6.70
N LEU A 43 -3.80 -8.50 7.35
CA LEU A 43 -4.48 -7.24 7.00
C LEU A 43 -3.62 -6.01 7.24
N ALA A 44 -2.89 -5.98 8.34
CA ALA A 44 -1.99 -4.88 8.66
C ALA A 44 -0.83 -4.78 7.65
N LEU A 45 -0.23 -5.92 7.29
CA LEU A 45 0.82 -5.99 6.26
C LEU A 45 0.32 -5.61 4.87
N LEU A 46 -0.91 -6.03 4.53
CA LEU A 46 -1.56 -5.62 3.29
C LEU A 46 -1.72 -4.10 3.23
N GLY A 47 -2.20 -3.48 4.30
CA GLY A 47 -2.35 -2.02 4.38
C GLY A 47 -1.01 -1.30 4.22
N ALA A 48 0.00 -1.72 4.96
CA ALA A 48 1.34 -1.16 4.87
C ALA A 48 1.92 -1.33 3.45
N GLY A 49 1.80 -2.52 2.87
CA GLY A 49 2.24 -2.80 1.49
C GLY A 49 1.54 -1.93 0.45
N LEU A 50 0.23 -1.73 0.59
CA LEU A 50 -0.54 -0.86 -0.31
C LEU A 50 -0.06 0.59 -0.27
N ALA A 51 0.31 1.13 0.90
CA ALA A 51 0.87 2.48 1.01
C ALA A 51 2.14 2.63 0.17
N ALA A 52 3.07 1.69 0.24
CA ALA A 52 4.30 1.73 -0.55
C ALA A 52 4.06 1.48 -2.05
N VAL A 53 3.28 0.44 -2.38
CA VAL A 53 3.09 0.00 -3.78
C VAL A 53 2.28 1.01 -4.58
N LEU A 54 1.13 1.48 -4.06
CA LEU A 54 0.28 2.40 -4.83
C LEU A 54 0.93 3.77 -5.00
N SER A 55 1.57 4.32 -3.96
CA SER A 55 2.36 5.56 -4.08
C SER A 55 3.53 5.38 -5.05
N GLY A 56 4.22 4.23 -5.01
CA GLY A 56 5.29 3.88 -5.93
C GLY A 56 4.84 3.81 -7.39
N ILE A 57 3.68 3.19 -7.66
CA ILE A 57 3.07 3.15 -9.00
C ILE A 57 2.73 4.57 -9.48
N GLY A 58 2.17 5.41 -8.60
CA GLY A 58 1.89 6.80 -8.90
C GLY A 58 3.14 7.57 -9.29
N SER A 59 4.19 7.45 -8.48
CA SER A 59 5.49 8.08 -8.72
C SER A 59 6.15 7.59 -10.01
N ALA A 60 6.14 6.30 -10.27
CA ALA A 60 6.69 5.74 -11.51
C ALA A 60 5.99 6.31 -12.75
N LYS A 61 4.64 6.40 -12.72
CA LYS A 61 3.89 7.03 -13.81
C LYS A 61 4.16 8.52 -13.93
N GLY A 62 4.22 9.24 -12.81
CA GLY A 62 4.47 10.69 -12.79
C GLY A 62 5.85 11.05 -13.31
N THR A 63 6.90 10.38 -12.84
CA THR A 63 8.28 10.57 -13.31
C THR A 63 8.44 10.16 -14.76
N GLY A 64 7.74 9.09 -15.20
CA GLY A 64 7.72 8.66 -16.59
C GLY A 64 7.18 9.72 -17.53
N MET A 65 6.00 10.30 -17.22
CA MET A 65 5.41 11.38 -18.04
C MET A 65 6.32 12.61 -18.14
N ALA A 66 6.94 13.02 -17.04
CA ALA A 66 7.89 14.12 -17.04
C ALA A 66 9.16 13.77 -17.84
N GLY A 67 9.65 12.53 -17.70
CA GLY A 67 10.83 12.03 -18.44
C GLY A 67 10.62 12.01 -19.94
N GLU A 68 9.46 11.56 -20.42
CA GLU A 68 9.10 11.56 -21.86
C GLU A 68 9.11 12.98 -22.43
N ALA A 69 8.47 13.93 -21.74
CA ALA A 69 8.51 15.34 -22.15
C ALA A 69 9.94 15.92 -22.12
N GLY A 70 10.72 15.54 -21.09
CA GLY A 70 12.11 15.94 -20.92
C GLY A 70 13.02 15.42 -22.02
N ALA A 71 12.88 14.15 -22.40
CA ALA A 71 13.64 13.54 -23.48
C ALA A 71 13.42 14.27 -24.82
N GLY A 72 12.17 14.64 -25.12
CA GLY A 72 11.86 15.44 -26.31
C GLY A 72 12.56 16.80 -26.34
N LEU A 73 12.65 17.48 -25.19
CA LEU A 73 13.38 18.75 -25.09
C LEU A 73 14.89 18.55 -25.22
N LEU A 74 15.45 17.52 -24.58
CA LEU A 74 16.89 17.25 -24.60
C LEU A 74 17.43 16.85 -25.98
N CYS A 75 16.60 16.30 -26.85
CA CYS A 75 16.96 16.09 -28.24
C CYS A 75 17.26 17.40 -28.99
N GLN A 76 16.64 18.51 -28.56
CA GLN A 76 16.83 19.84 -29.19
C GLN A 76 17.87 20.67 -28.43
N ASP A 77 17.92 20.57 -27.11
CA ASP A 77 18.82 21.36 -26.26
C ASP A 77 19.32 20.51 -25.07
N PRO A 78 20.42 19.77 -25.27
CA PRO A 78 21.03 18.95 -24.22
C PRO A 78 21.51 19.76 -23.00
N GLY A 79 21.77 21.05 -23.15
CA GLY A 79 22.24 21.93 -22.08
C GLY A 79 21.19 22.12 -20.94
N LYS A 80 19.93 21.78 -21.19
CA LYS A 80 18.83 21.90 -20.20
C LYS A 80 18.70 20.68 -19.29
N PHE A 81 19.60 19.68 -19.39
CA PHE A 81 19.50 18.41 -18.65
C PHE A 81 19.26 18.59 -17.14
N GLY A 82 20.03 19.46 -16.47
CA GLY A 82 19.90 19.67 -15.03
C GLY A 82 18.52 20.19 -14.61
N LYS A 83 17.94 21.14 -15.37
CA LYS A 83 16.59 21.69 -15.11
C LYS A 83 15.49 20.65 -15.40
N VAL A 84 15.65 19.83 -16.44
CA VAL A 84 14.73 18.73 -16.77
C VAL A 84 14.75 17.68 -15.66
N MET A 85 15.92 17.28 -15.17
CA MET A 85 16.08 16.32 -14.08
C MET A 85 15.36 16.77 -12.82
N ILE A 86 15.45 18.04 -12.44
CA ILE A 86 14.74 18.56 -11.26
C ILE A 86 13.23 18.39 -11.44
N LEU A 87 12.67 18.79 -12.59
CA LEU A 87 11.24 18.66 -12.86
C LEU A 87 10.77 17.19 -12.92
N GLN A 88 11.63 16.28 -13.38
CA GLN A 88 11.32 14.87 -13.50
C GLN A 88 11.31 14.16 -12.13
N VAL A 89 12.20 14.54 -11.21
CA VAL A 89 12.33 13.86 -9.91
C VAL A 89 11.19 14.23 -8.95
N ILE A 90 10.63 15.45 -9.07
CA ILE A 90 9.58 15.92 -8.16
C ILE A 90 8.39 14.92 -8.04
N PRO A 91 7.81 14.36 -9.12
CA PRO A 91 6.72 13.39 -8.99
C PRO A 91 7.15 12.04 -8.38
N GLY A 92 8.42 11.86 -8.05
CA GLY A 92 8.97 10.68 -7.38
C GLY A 92 8.83 10.69 -5.86
N THR A 93 8.61 11.86 -5.26
CA THR A 93 8.60 12.04 -3.79
C THR A 93 7.48 11.26 -3.10
N GLN A 94 6.32 11.09 -3.74
CA GLN A 94 5.19 10.35 -3.18
C GLN A 94 5.51 8.87 -2.96
N GLY A 95 6.34 8.27 -3.81
CA GLY A 95 6.83 6.90 -3.60
C GLY A 95 7.66 6.78 -2.32
N LEU A 96 8.49 7.78 -2.03
CA LEU A 96 9.25 7.84 -0.78
C LEU A 96 8.33 8.02 0.43
N TYR A 97 7.30 8.86 0.32
CA TYR A 97 6.32 9.04 1.41
C TYR A 97 5.55 7.75 1.70
N GLY A 98 5.16 7.01 0.67
CA GLY A 98 4.53 5.70 0.83
C GLY A 98 5.44 4.69 1.51
N LEU A 99 6.73 4.70 1.18
CA LEU A 99 7.75 3.87 1.84
C LEU A 99 7.94 4.26 3.32
N VAL A 100 7.90 5.55 3.65
CA VAL A 100 7.97 6.03 5.04
C VAL A 100 6.77 5.53 5.85
N VAL A 101 5.55 5.61 5.29
CA VAL A 101 4.35 5.08 5.95
C VAL A 101 4.45 3.57 6.15
N TRP A 102 4.89 2.83 5.13
CA TRP A 102 5.13 1.39 5.21
C TRP A 102 6.09 1.06 6.36
N PHE A 103 7.26 1.69 6.38
CA PHE A 103 8.28 1.45 7.40
C PHE A 103 7.76 1.78 8.80
N PHE A 104 7.06 2.91 8.95
CA PHE A 104 6.52 3.32 10.22
C PHE A 104 5.42 2.38 10.73
N ALA A 105 4.55 1.88 9.84
CA ALA A 105 3.57 0.87 10.18
C ALA A 105 4.22 -0.45 10.65
N ILE A 106 5.24 -0.94 9.93
CA ILE A 106 6.03 -2.13 10.29
C ILE A 106 6.69 -1.95 11.67
N PHE A 107 7.27 -0.76 11.92
CA PHE A 107 7.87 -0.43 13.20
C PHE A 107 6.85 -0.44 14.34
N ARG A 108 5.69 0.20 14.14
CA ARG A 108 4.61 0.25 15.15
C ARG A 108 3.95 -1.10 15.42
N MET A 109 3.88 -1.99 14.44
CA MET A 109 3.43 -3.37 14.61
C MET A 109 4.42 -4.21 15.45
N GLY A 110 5.65 -3.76 15.64
CA GLY A 110 6.66 -4.51 16.40
C GLY A 110 7.37 -5.61 15.61
N LEU A 111 7.19 -5.67 14.27
CA LEU A 111 7.83 -6.71 13.45
C LEU A 111 9.36 -6.68 13.50
N LEU A 112 9.95 -5.52 13.82
CA LEU A 112 11.40 -5.35 13.91
C LEU A 112 11.98 -5.87 15.23
N SER A 113 11.15 -6.27 16.21
CA SER A 113 11.60 -6.78 17.50
C SER A 113 12.04 -8.26 17.49
N GLY A 114 11.91 -8.93 16.33
CA GLY A 114 12.30 -10.34 16.17
C GLY A 114 11.25 -11.36 16.61
N SER A 115 10.11 -10.92 17.15
CA SER A 115 8.94 -11.75 17.46
C SER A 115 7.77 -11.34 16.57
N LEU A 116 6.98 -12.33 16.12
CA LEU A 116 5.78 -12.03 15.37
C LEU A 116 4.71 -11.45 16.31
N PRO A 117 4.19 -10.25 16.03
CA PRO A 117 3.17 -9.62 16.85
C PRO A 117 1.82 -10.34 16.71
N GLU A 118 1.16 -10.58 17.82
CA GLU A 118 -0.22 -11.08 17.85
C GLU A 118 -1.18 -9.89 17.69
N LEU A 119 -1.61 -9.63 16.45
CA LEU A 119 -2.57 -8.58 16.13
C LEU A 119 -3.98 -9.15 16.00
N THR A 120 -4.94 -8.56 16.69
CA THR A 120 -6.35 -8.87 16.46
C THR A 120 -6.78 -8.44 15.06
N ILE A 121 -7.84 -9.07 14.53
CA ILE A 121 -8.42 -8.67 13.22
C ILE A 121 -8.83 -7.19 13.23
N ALA A 122 -9.37 -6.71 14.36
CA ALA A 122 -9.74 -5.30 14.50
C ALA A 122 -8.53 -4.35 14.37
N GLN A 123 -7.41 -4.67 15.00
CA GLN A 123 -6.16 -3.92 14.85
C GLN A 123 -5.63 -4.00 13.41
N GLY A 124 -5.72 -5.17 12.76
CA GLY A 124 -5.36 -5.33 11.35
C GLY A 124 -6.13 -4.39 10.43
N PHE A 125 -7.45 -4.27 10.64
CA PHE A 125 -8.29 -3.32 9.92
C PHE A 125 -7.93 -1.86 10.22
N GLN A 126 -7.58 -1.52 11.45
CA GLN A 126 -7.12 -0.17 11.81
C GLN A 126 -5.84 0.20 11.06
N TYR A 127 -4.83 -0.70 10.99
CA TYR A 127 -3.63 -0.48 10.20
C TYR A 127 -3.92 -0.36 8.70
N LEU A 128 -4.79 -1.22 8.17
CA LEU A 128 -5.22 -1.13 6.78
C LEU A 128 -5.85 0.24 6.48
N ALA A 129 -6.83 0.65 7.30
CA ALA A 129 -7.50 1.94 7.14
C ALA A 129 -6.53 3.13 7.29
N ALA A 130 -5.58 3.06 8.24
CA ALA A 130 -4.59 4.09 8.47
C ALA A 130 -3.60 4.29 7.31
N CYS A 131 -3.33 3.24 6.54
CA CYS A 131 -2.43 3.29 5.39
C CYS A 131 -3.12 3.79 4.10
N LEU A 132 -4.45 3.70 4.01
CA LEU A 132 -5.21 4.07 2.80
C LEU A 132 -5.04 5.53 2.35
N PRO A 133 -5.03 6.54 3.25
CA PRO A 133 -4.87 7.93 2.82
C PRO A 133 -3.58 8.12 2.01
N MET A 134 -2.44 7.58 2.48
CA MET A 134 -1.18 7.68 1.73
C MET A 134 -1.18 6.81 0.48
N ALA A 135 -1.77 5.63 0.52
CA ALA A 135 -1.87 4.72 -0.63
C ALA A 135 -2.57 5.41 -1.81
N LEU A 136 -3.75 5.98 -1.58
CA LEU A 136 -4.56 6.62 -2.62
C LEU A 136 -4.08 8.04 -2.92
N GLY A 137 -3.83 8.84 -1.88
CA GLY A 137 -3.35 10.20 -2.03
C GLY A 137 -2.01 10.27 -2.75
N GLY A 138 -1.07 9.38 -2.41
CA GLY A 138 0.22 9.25 -3.10
C GLY A 138 0.06 8.84 -4.56
N LEU A 139 -0.79 7.85 -4.86
CA LEU A 139 -1.06 7.41 -6.23
C LEU A 139 -1.57 8.53 -7.12
N PHE A 140 -2.64 9.20 -6.70
CA PHE A 140 -3.32 10.19 -7.54
C PHE A 140 -2.54 11.51 -7.61
N SER A 141 -1.95 11.98 -6.50
CA SER A 141 -1.16 13.22 -6.50
C SER A 141 0.09 13.09 -7.36
N ALA A 142 0.80 11.96 -7.32
CA ALA A 142 1.98 11.73 -8.16
C ALA A 142 1.65 11.75 -9.66
N ILE A 143 0.55 11.11 -10.08
CA ILE A 143 0.11 11.13 -11.47
C ILE A 143 -0.28 12.55 -11.90
N ALA A 144 -1.01 13.28 -11.05
CA ALA A 144 -1.37 14.66 -11.34
C ALA A 144 -0.13 15.56 -11.44
N GLN A 145 0.80 15.42 -10.50
CA GLN A 145 2.05 16.18 -10.48
C GLN A 145 2.93 15.88 -11.69
N GLY A 146 3.00 14.62 -12.13
CA GLY A 146 3.72 14.24 -13.35
C GLY A 146 3.20 14.93 -14.61
N ARG A 147 1.88 15.13 -14.71
CA ARG A 147 1.28 15.91 -15.82
C ARG A 147 1.68 17.39 -15.74
N VAL A 148 1.67 17.98 -14.54
CA VAL A 148 2.10 19.36 -14.32
C VAL A 148 3.60 19.51 -14.62
N ALA A 149 4.43 18.54 -14.22
CA ALA A 149 5.86 18.52 -14.51
C ALA A 149 6.14 18.45 -16.02
N ALA A 150 5.44 17.58 -16.74
CA ALA A 150 5.51 17.51 -18.21
C ALA A 150 5.11 18.83 -18.87
N GLY A 151 4.03 19.47 -18.38
CA GLY A 151 3.64 20.82 -18.80
C GLY A 151 4.70 21.88 -18.49
N SER A 152 5.36 21.78 -17.35
CA SER A 152 6.43 22.70 -16.91
C SER A 152 7.70 22.59 -17.76
N ILE A 153 7.98 21.42 -18.31
CA ILE A 153 9.06 21.21 -19.28
C ILE A 153 8.80 22.01 -20.57
N ASN A 154 7.55 22.20 -20.98
CA ASN A 154 7.21 23.08 -22.10
C ASN A 154 7.50 24.56 -21.78
N ILE A 155 7.34 24.98 -20.52
CA ILE A 155 7.76 26.33 -20.09
C ILE A 155 9.29 26.44 -20.22
N LEU A 156 10.02 25.46 -19.72
CA LEU A 156 11.48 25.41 -19.83
C LEU A 156 11.95 25.43 -21.30
N ALA A 157 11.22 24.77 -22.21
CA ALA A 157 11.54 24.76 -23.63
C ALA A 157 11.41 26.15 -24.26
N LYS A 158 10.28 26.82 -23.99
CA LYS A 158 9.92 28.10 -24.66
C LYS A 158 10.47 29.35 -23.95
N LYS A 159 10.59 29.28 -22.61
CA LYS A 159 11.02 30.39 -21.74
C LYS A 159 11.95 29.87 -20.64
N PRO A 160 13.24 29.64 -20.95
CA PRO A 160 14.20 29.01 -20.03
C PRO A 160 14.38 29.76 -18.70
N ASP A 161 14.16 31.08 -18.69
CA ASP A 161 14.29 31.92 -17.49
C ASP A 161 13.09 31.79 -16.55
N ASP A 162 11.94 31.36 -17.07
CA ASP A 162 10.69 31.19 -16.31
C ASP A 162 10.50 29.73 -15.78
N TRP A 163 11.47 28.86 -15.89
CA TRP A 163 11.36 27.43 -15.48
C TRP A 163 10.96 27.24 -14.03
N SER A 164 11.39 28.17 -13.14
CA SER A 164 11.05 28.15 -11.72
C SER A 164 9.54 28.28 -11.46
N LYS A 165 8.81 28.98 -12.33
CA LYS A 165 7.35 29.07 -12.27
C LYS A 165 6.70 27.70 -12.47
N GLY A 166 7.25 26.91 -13.41
CA GLY A 166 6.83 25.52 -13.63
C GLY A 166 7.08 24.64 -12.39
N MET A 167 8.21 24.81 -11.73
CA MET A 167 8.55 24.09 -10.50
C MET A 167 7.57 24.43 -9.36
N VAL A 168 7.21 25.71 -9.19
CA VAL A 168 6.21 26.13 -8.19
C VAL A 168 4.86 25.49 -8.45
N LEU A 169 4.41 25.39 -9.71
CA LEU A 169 3.18 24.67 -10.06
C LEU A 169 3.23 23.18 -9.66
N CYS A 170 4.37 22.53 -9.80
CA CYS A 170 4.53 21.15 -9.34
C CYS A 170 4.41 21.04 -7.82
N ILE A 171 5.03 21.97 -7.06
CA ILE A 171 4.99 21.97 -5.60
C ILE A 171 3.57 22.16 -5.06
N THR A 172 2.70 22.90 -5.74
CA THR A 172 1.30 23.02 -5.30
C THR A 172 0.54 21.70 -5.27
N VAL A 173 0.89 20.75 -6.15
CA VAL A 173 0.30 19.40 -6.13
C VAL A 173 0.89 18.55 -5.02
N GLU A 174 2.15 18.78 -4.66
CA GLU A 174 2.85 18.09 -3.57
C GLU A 174 2.12 18.19 -2.23
N PHE A 175 1.48 19.32 -1.94
CA PHE A 175 0.74 19.53 -0.68
C PHE A 175 -0.28 18.42 -0.41
N TYR A 176 -0.96 17.92 -1.42
CA TYR A 176 -1.97 16.86 -1.26
C TYR A 176 -1.34 15.54 -0.83
N ALA A 177 -0.14 15.25 -1.30
CA ALA A 177 0.63 14.09 -0.86
C ALA A 177 1.08 14.24 0.59
N ILE A 178 1.55 15.42 0.98
CA ILE A 178 1.96 15.72 2.37
C ILE A 178 0.77 15.61 3.33
N LEU A 179 -0.41 16.12 2.96
CA LEU A 179 -1.63 15.97 3.76
C LEU A 179 -2.01 14.49 3.93
N SER A 180 -1.88 13.69 2.87
CA SER A 180 -2.15 12.26 2.92
C SER A 180 -1.13 11.51 3.80
N LEU A 181 0.15 11.90 3.73
CA LEU A 181 1.20 11.39 4.61
C LEU A 181 0.87 11.68 6.08
N LEU A 182 0.54 12.95 6.38
CA LEU A 182 0.22 13.38 7.73
C LEU A 182 -1.00 12.63 8.28
N ALA A 183 -2.06 12.47 7.48
CA ALA A 183 -3.25 11.73 7.86
C ALA A 183 -2.92 10.28 8.22
N SER A 184 -2.17 9.57 7.36
CA SER A 184 -1.73 8.19 7.63
C SER A 184 -0.87 8.09 8.88
N MET A 185 0.10 8.98 9.06
CA MET A 185 0.98 8.97 10.23
C MET A 185 0.20 9.18 11.53
N LEU A 186 -0.71 10.17 11.57
CA LEU A 186 -1.53 10.44 12.75
C LEU A 186 -2.46 9.25 13.08
N MET A 187 -3.03 8.60 12.08
CA MET A 187 -3.85 7.41 12.30
C MET A 187 -3.03 6.27 12.88
N ILE A 188 -1.84 5.98 12.32
CA ILE A 188 -0.97 4.88 12.80
C ILE A 188 -0.50 5.14 14.24
N ILE A 189 -0.15 6.39 14.60
CA ILE A 189 0.30 6.74 15.96
C ILE A 189 -0.80 6.46 16.99
N ASN A 190 -2.07 6.69 16.63
CA ASN A 190 -3.21 6.53 17.53
C ASN A 190 -3.74 5.08 17.61
N ILE A 191 -3.20 4.13 16.86
CA ILE A 191 -3.55 2.72 17.04
C ILE A 191 -2.94 2.25 18.37
N SER A 192 -3.83 1.86 19.29
CA SER A 192 -3.40 1.28 20.57
C SER A 192 -2.70 -0.07 20.33
N ALA A 193 -1.50 -0.20 20.87
CA ALA A 193 -0.77 -1.45 20.87
C ALA A 193 -1.42 -2.48 21.79
#